data_35156fc9de830270cc085d3272da0234
#
_entry.id   35156fc9de830270cc085d3272da0234
#
_cell.length_a   1.000
_cell.length_b   1.000
_cell.length_c   1.000
_cell.angle_alpha   90.00
_cell.angle_beta   90.00
_cell.angle_gamma   90.00
#
_symmetry.space_group_name_H-M   'P 1'
#
loop_
_entity.id
_entity.type
_entity.pdbx_description
1 polymer ?
#
loop_
_entity_poly.entity_id
_entity_poly.type
_entity_poly.pdbx_seq_one_letter_code
_entity_poly.pdbx_strand_id
1 'polypeptide(L)'
;MYLCALKILPMSTVKVAINGFGRIGRLVYRKIYNMEGIDVVAINDLTSPKVLAHLLKYDSAQGRFDAEVKATEDAITVNGDKLKIYAQKDPAQIPWGAHDVDVVLECTGFFTDKEKAEAHLKAGAKRVVISAPATGDLKTVVFNVNH
;
A
#
# COMPACT_ATOMS: atom_id res chain seq x y z
N MET A 1 7.41 -47.43 5.66
CA MET A 1 7.21 -46.32 4.69
C MET A 1 6.97 -45.06 5.49
N TYR A 2 8.02 -44.25 5.73
CA TYR A 2 7.91 -43.02 6.53
C TYR A 2 7.55 -41.88 5.59
N LEU A 3 6.32 -41.38 5.69
CA LEU A 3 5.94 -40.10 5.06
C LEU A 3 6.62 -38.98 5.86
N CYS A 4 7.67 -38.40 5.29
CA CYS A 4 8.21 -37.14 5.78
C CYS A 4 7.21 -36.01 5.40
N ALA A 5 6.38 -35.61 6.37
CA ALA A 5 5.55 -34.44 6.23
C ALA A 5 6.48 -33.22 6.21
N LEU A 6 6.81 -32.73 5.01
CA LEU A 6 7.37 -31.41 4.83
C LEU A 6 6.39 -30.41 5.45
N LYS A 7 6.74 -29.86 6.61
CA LYS A 7 6.09 -28.66 7.14
C LYS A 7 6.33 -27.56 6.12
N ILE A 8 5.32 -27.29 5.29
CA ILE A 8 5.26 -26.04 4.51
C ILE A 8 5.15 -24.96 5.58
N LEU A 9 6.25 -24.27 5.85
CA LEU A 9 6.24 -23.05 6.66
C LEU A 9 5.31 -22.08 5.94
N PRO A 10 4.32 -21.48 6.62
CA PRO A 10 3.49 -20.47 5.99
C PRO A 10 4.40 -19.37 5.48
N MET A 11 4.33 -19.07 4.19
CA MET A 11 5.04 -17.92 3.63
C MET A 11 4.59 -16.69 4.40
N SER A 12 5.55 -15.96 4.98
CA SER A 12 5.26 -14.76 5.74
C SER A 12 4.60 -13.75 4.79
N THR A 13 3.37 -13.35 5.11
CA THR A 13 2.64 -12.33 4.34
C THR A 13 3.34 -10.98 4.49
N VAL A 14 3.65 -10.33 3.38
CA VAL A 14 4.25 -8.99 3.34
C VAL A 14 3.15 -7.96 3.60
N LYS A 15 3.28 -7.21 4.69
CA LYS A 15 2.36 -6.14 5.04
C LYS A 15 2.71 -4.86 4.30
N VAL A 16 1.80 -4.40 3.46
CA VAL A 16 1.97 -3.21 2.62
C VAL A 16 1.09 -2.08 3.11
N ALA A 17 1.62 -0.87 3.13
CA ALA A 17 0.84 0.35 3.27
C ALA A 17 0.99 1.23 2.03
N ILE A 18 -0.02 2.04 1.75
CA ILE A 18 -0.02 2.96 0.59
C ILE A 18 -0.12 4.39 1.09
N ASN A 19 0.88 5.21 0.78
CA ASN A 19 0.82 6.65 0.99
C ASN A 19 0.43 7.35 -0.31
N GLY A 20 -0.74 7.97 -0.33
CA GLY A 20 -1.37 8.53 -1.52
C GLY A 20 -2.26 7.53 -2.25
N PHE A 21 -3.57 7.67 -2.04
CA PHE A 21 -4.58 6.81 -2.69
C PHE A 21 -5.19 7.50 -3.90
N GLY A 22 -4.34 8.19 -4.64
CA GLY A 22 -4.64 8.78 -5.94
C GLY A 22 -4.78 7.71 -7.03
N ARG A 23 -4.55 8.10 -8.29
CA ARG A 23 -4.69 7.17 -9.42
C ARG A 23 -3.76 5.96 -9.29
N ILE A 24 -2.48 6.18 -9.02
CA ILE A 24 -1.48 5.10 -8.94
C ILE A 24 -1.77 4.21 -7.73
N GLY A 25 -1.97 4.77 -6.53
CA GLY A 25 -2.24 3.99 -5.33
C GLY A 25 -3.47 3.08 -5.47
N ARG A 26 -4.56 3.58 -6.05
CA ARG A 26 -5.76 2.77 -6.29
C ARG A 26 -5.56 1.67 -7.33
N LEU A 27 -4.82 1.94 -8.40
CA LEU A 27 -4.53 0.92 -9.42
C LEU A 27 -3.64 -0.19 -8.87
N VAL A 28 -2.63 0.18 -8.10
CA VAL A 28 -1.77 -0.80 -7.40
C VAL A 28 -2.62 -1.63 -6.43
N TYR A 29 -3.45 -0.98 -5.60
CA TYR A 29 -4.33 -1.70 -4.68
C TYR A 29 -5.22 -2.71 -5.41
N ARG A 30 -5.92 -2.31 -6.47
CA ARG A 30 -6.76 -3.22 -7.29
C ARG A 30 -5.99 -4.43 -7.82
N LYS A 31 -4.69 -4.25 -8.09
CA LYS A 31 -3.85 -5.32 -8.62
C LYS A 31 -3.42 -6.30 -7.53
N ILE A 32 -3.08 -5.80 -6.34
CA ILE A 32 -2.43 -6.62 -5.30
C ILE A 32 -3.41 -7.16 -4.24
N TYR A 33 -4.65 -6.65 -4.15
CA TYR A 33 -5.56 -6.96 -3.05
C TYR A 33 -5.92 -8.47 -2.94
N ASN A 34 -5.86 -9.23 -4.03
CA ASN A 34 -6.08 -10.68 -4.07
C ASN A 34 -4.79 -11.48 -4.30
N MET A 35 -3.62 -10.86 -4.20
CA MET A 35 -2.34 -11.58 -4.38
C MET A 35 -1.97 -12.32 -3.11
N GLU A 36 -1.74 -13.63 -3.22
CA GLU A 36 -1.22 -14.41 -2.11
C GLU A 36 0.13 -13.88 -1.63
N GLY A 37 0.31 -13.85 -0.31
CA GLY A 37 1.54 -13.37 0.31
C GLY A 37 1.66 -11.84 0.42
N ILE A 38 0.64 -11.07 0.04
CA ILE A 38 0.59 -9.61 0.21
C ILE A 38 -0.70 -9.23 0.94
N ASP A 39 -0.56 -8.38 1.96
CA ASP A 39 -1.68 -7.82 2.72
C ASP A 39 -1.56 -6.30 2.79
N VAL A 40 -2.56 -5.57 2.29
CA VAL A 40 -2.61 -4.12 2.39
C VAL A 40 -3.31 -3.73 3.68
N VAL A 41 -2.55 -3.30 4.67
CA VAL A 41 -3.03 -3.07 6.04
C VAL A 41 -3.51 -1.65 6.31
N ALA A 42 -2.98 -0.66 5.61
CA ALA A 42 -3.32 0.74 5.83
C ALA A 42 -3.08 1.62 4.59
N ILE A 43 -3.82 2.72 4.55
CA ILE A 43 -3.70 3.76 3.52
C ILE A 43 -3.61 5.11 4.22
N ASN A 44 -2.79 6.02 3.69
CA ASN A 44 -2.81 7.42 4.08
C ASN A 44 -3.18 8.28 2.88
N ASP A 45 -4.23 9.09 3.03
CA ASP A 45 -4.64 10.09 2.04
C ASP A 45 -5.44 11.20 2.74
N LEU A 46 -5.30 12.43 2.27
CA LEU A 46 -6.00 13.59 2.86
C LEU A 46 -7.49 13.66 2.48
N THR A 47 -7.90 12.85 1.52
CA THR A 47 -9.29 12.74 1.06
C THR A 47 -10.11 11.85 2.00
N SER A 48 -11.38 12.15 2.18
CA SER A 48 -12.25 11.38 3.07
C SER A 48 -12.43 9.92 2.61
N PRO A 49 -12.57 8.95 3.53
CA PRO A 49 -12.77 7.54 3.21
C PRO A 49 -13.95 7.29 2.26
N LYS A 50 -15.04 8.06 2.38
CA LYS A 50 -16.21 7.97 1.52
C LYS A 50 -15.87 8.26 0.04
N VAL A 51 -15.10 9.32 -0.19
CA VAL A 51 -14.66 9.69 -1.56
C VAL A 51 -13.66 8.67 -2.08
N LEU A 52 -12.70 8.25 -1.26
CA LEU A 52 -11.72 7.22 -1.65
C LEU A 52 -12.38 5.90 -2.02
N ALA A 53 -13.38 5.45 -1.24
CA ALA A 53 -14.15 4.24 -1.54
C ALA A 53 -14.90 4.35 -2.88
N HIS A 54 -15.51 5.52 -3.15
CA HIS A 54 -16.17 5.77 -4.44
C HIS A 54 -15.18 5.70 -5.60
N LEU A 55 -14.04 6.40 -5.48
CA LEU A 55 -13.00 6.42 -6.50
C LEU A 55 -12.32 5.05 -6.68
N LEU A 56 -12.24 4.22 -5.62
CA LEU A 56 -11.77 2.85 -5.73
C LEU A 56 -12.76 1.99 -6.50
N LYS A 57 -14.07 2.13 -6.21
CA LYS A 57 -15.12 1.35 -6.86
C LYS A 57 -15.29 1.67 -8.32
N TYR A 58 -15.23 2.96 -8.68
CA TYR A 58 -15.51 3.45 -10.03
C TYR A 58 -14.30 4.18 -10.61
N ASP A 59 -13.83 3.71 -11.75
CA ASP A 59 -12.73 4.32 -12.49
C ASP A 59 -13.12 4.43 -13.96
N SER A 60 -12.99 5.63 -14.54
CA SER A 60 -13.40 5.89 -15.92
C SER A 60 -12.52 5.19 -16.97
N ALA A 61 -11.27 4.89 -16.63
CA ALA A 61 -10.34 4.22 -17.54
C ALA A 61 -10.27 2.70 -17.29
N GLN A 62 -10.30 2.28 -16.01
CA GLN A 62 -10.14 0.88 -15.60
C GLN A 62 -11.49 0.19 -15.29
N GLY A 63 -12.59 0.93 -15.41
CA GLY A 63 -13.91 0.40 -15.15
C GLY A 63 -14.23 0.16 -13.66
N ARG A 64 -15.34 -0.53 -13.43
CA ARG A 64 -15.82 -0.84 -12.10
C ARG A 64 -14.94 -1.91 -11.44
N PHE A 65 -14.54 -1.69 -10.19
CA PHE A 65 -13.81 -2.67 -9.40
C PHE A 65 -14.75 -3.81 -8.96
N ASP A 66 -14.38 -5.05 -9.27
CA ASP A 66 -15.17 -6.23 -8.94
C ASP A 66 -14.95 -6.69 -7.49
N ALA A 67 -15.38 -5.84 -6.56
CA ALA A 67 -15.36 -6.09 -5.13
C ALA A 67 -16.45 -5.27 -4.45
N GLU A 68 -16.97 -5.73 -3.32
CA GLU A 68 -17.83 -4.90 -2.47
C GLU A 68 -16.98 -3.86 -1.76
N VAL A 69 -17.24 -2.57 -1.98
CA VAL A 69 -16.49 -1.48 -1.34
C VAL A 69 -17.44 -0.64 -0.51
N LYS A 70 -17.15 -0.53 0.78
CA LYS A 70 -17.90 0.31 1.74
C LYS A 70 -16.94 1.25 2.47
N ALA A 71 -17.42 2.39 2.94
CA ALA A 71 -16.68 3.33 3.75
C ALA A 71 -17.29 3.46 5.14
N THR A 72 -16.42 3.61 6.14
CA THR A 72 -16.73 4.09 7.48
C THR A 72 -16.08 5.45 7.71
N GLU A 73 -16.14 6.00 8.92
CA GLU A 73 -15.50 7.30 9.22
C GLU A 73 -13.97 7.27 9.03
N ASP A 74 -13.34 6.14 9.33
CA ASP A 74 -11.89 6.01 9.42
C ASP A 74 -11.30 4.85 8.60
N ALA A 75 -12.13 4.20 7.79
CA ALA A 75 -11.72 3.02 7.03
C ALA A 75 -12.53 2.82 5.75
N ILE A 76 -11.96 2.00 4.87
CA ILE A 76 -12.65 1.40 3.74
C ILE A 76 -12.67 -0.11 3.97
N THR A 77 -13.79 -0.76 3.68
CA THR A 77 -13.87 -2.23 3.64
C THR A 77 -13.99 -2.70 2.21
N VAL A 78 -13.22 -3.72 1.86
CA VAL A 78 -13.25 -4.38 0.55
C VAL A 78 -13.50 -5.86 0.76
N ASN A 79 -14.65 -6.35 0.30
CA ASN A 79 -15.11 -7.73 0.54
C ASN A 79 -15.09 -8.17 2.02
N GLY A 80 -15.25 -7.20 2.94
CA GLY A 80 -15.20 -7.43 4.39
C GLY A 80 -13.85 -7.11 5.04
N ASP A 81 -12.76 -7.09 4.29
CA ASP A 81 -11.43 -6.73 4.80
C ASP A 81 -11.32 -5.23 5.07
N LYS A 82 -10.89 -4.88 6.27
CA LYS A 82 -10.85 -3.49 6.73
C LYS A 82 -9.48 -2.86 6.45
N LEU A 83 -9.49 -1.80 5.64
CA LEU A 83 -8.35 -0.92 5.38
C LEU A 83 -8.44 0.34 6.24
N LYS A 84 -7.52 0.51 7.16
CA LYS A 84 -7.45 1.73 7.97
C LYS A 84 -7.01 2.91 7.10
N ILE A 85 -7.72 4.03 7.20
CA ILE A 85 -7.38 5.28 6.49
C ILE A 85 -6.82 6.27 7.49
N TYR A 86 -5.64 6.78 7.21
CA TYR A 86 -5.00 7.91 7.89
C TYR A 86 -5.08 9.15 7.01
N ALA A 87 -5.02 10.34 7.62
CA ALA A 87 -5.06 11.63 6.93
C ALA A 87 -3.92 12.54 7.43
N GLN A 88 -2.70 12.02 7.42
CA GLN A 88 -1.51 12.74 7.89
C GLN A 88 -0.77 13.38 6.71
N LYS A 89 -0.45 14.67 6.84
CA LYS A 89 0.35 15.41 5.84
C LYS A 89 1.82 15.06 5.94
N ASP A 90 2.31 14.84 7.15
CA ASP A 90 3.69 14.47 7.44
C ASP A 90 3.83 12.94 7.53
N PRO A 91 4.58 12.31 6.64
CA PRO A 91 4.79 10.87 6.65
C PRO A 91 5.38 10.32 7.96
N ALA A 92 6.17 11.11 8.67
CA ALA A 92 6.76 10.72 9.95
C ALA A 92 5.72 10.54 11.08
N GLN A 93 4.52 11.09 10.90
CA GLN A 93 3.42 11.04 11.88
C GLN A 93 2.44 9.87 11.63
N ILE A 94 2.63 9.13 10.55
CA ILE A 94 1.75 8.01 10.23
C ILE A 94 2.23 6.80 11.04
N PRO A 95 1.36 6.11 11.80
CA PRO A 95 1.78 5.05 12.70
C PRO A 95 2.01 3.70 11.97
N TRP A 96 2.93 3.67 11.02
CA TRP A 96 3.23 2.44 10.26
C TRP A 96 3.72 1.30 11.16
N GLY A 97 4.47 1.64 12.22
CA GLY A 97 4.94 0.67 13.20
C GLY A 97 3.82 -0.07 13.95
N ALA A 98 2.67 0.60 14.17
CA ALA A 98 1.51 -0.03 14.81
C ALA A 98 0.84 -1.13 13.96
N HIS A 99 1.12 -1.16 12.66
CA HIS A 99 0.63 -2.16 11.71
C HIS A 99 1.71 -3.15 11.28
N ASP A 100 2.93 -3.08 11.83
CA ASP A 100 4.08 -3.89 11.40
C ASP A 100 4.32 -3.81 9.88
N VAL A 101 4.26 -2.62 9.31
CA VAL A 101 4.37 -2.41 7.86
C VAL A 101 5.75 -2.81 7.37
N ASP A 102 5.81 -3.76 6.44
CA ASP A 102 7.05 -4.18 5.79
C ASP A 102 7.45 -3.22 4.66
N VAL A 103 6.47 -2.77 3.87
CA VAL A 103 6.71 -1.91 2.71
C VAL A 103 5.68 -0.80 2.64
N VAL A 104 6.13 0.44 2.53
CA VAL A 104 5.29 1.57 2.13
C VAL A 104 5.45 1.81 0.64
N LEU A 105 4.33 1.87 -0.08
CA LEU A 105 4.27 2.35 -1.46
C LEU A 105 3.99 3.86 -1.44
N GLU A 106 4.98 4.64 -1.79
CA GLU A 106 4.87 6.09 -1.89
C GLU A 106 4.29 6.48 -3.25
N CYS A 107 3.02 6.86 -3.27
CA CYS A 107 2.24 7.13 -4.47
C CYS A 107 1.69 8.56 -4.53
N THR A 108 2.15 9.47 -3.65
CA THR A 108 1.68 10.87 -3.64
C THR A 108 2.31 11.72 -4.74
N GLY A 109 3.52 11.36 -5.17
CA GLY A 109 4.34 12.17 -6.06
C GLY A 109 5.05 13.35 -5.39
N PHE A 110 4.87 13.56 -4.06
CA PHE A 110 5.51 14.64 -3.30
C PHE A 110 6.80 14.24 -2.59
N PHE A 111 6.90 12.98 -2.17
CA PHE A 111 8.04 12.44 -1.42
C PHE A 111 8.93 11.59 -2.33
N THR A 112 9.35 12.16 -3.45
CA THR A 112 10.20 11.49 -4.46
C THR A 112 11.69 11.64 -4.18
N ASP A 113 12.05 12.44 -3.18
CA ASP A 113 13.42 12.60 -2.71
C ASP A 113 13.73 11.56 -1.62
N LYS A 114 14.94 11.00 -1.64
CA LYS A 114 15.39 9.99 -0.66
C LYS A 114 15.20 10.44 0.77
N GLU A 115 15.65 11.66 1.12
CA GLU A 115 15.59 12.18 2.48
C GLU A 115 14.14 12.32 2.96
N LYS A 116 13.25 12.78 2.08
CA LYS A 116 11.82 12.91 2.38
C LYS A 116 11.13 11.55 2.53
N ALA A 117 11.47 10.59 1.67
CA ALA A 117 10.92 9.25 1.73
C ALA A 117 11.37 8.48 2.99
N GLU A 118 12.56 8.78 3.53
CA GLU A 118 13.04 8.20 4.80
C GLU A 118 12.14 8.52 6.00
N ALA A 119 11.27 9.52 5.92
CA ALA A 119 10.27 9.79 6.96
C ALA A 119 9.35 8.59 7.22
N HIS A 120 9.05 7.76 6.20
CA HIS A 120 8.29 6.53 6.38
C HIS A 120 9.05 5.46 7.19
N LEU A 121 10.38 5.40 7.05
CA LEU A 121 11.21 4.49 7.85
C LEU A 121 11.21 4.92 9.32
N LYS A 122 11.30 6.24 9.57
CA LYS A 122 11.20 6.81 10.93
C LYS A 122 9.83 6.55 11.57
N ALA A 123 8.79 6.47 10.74
CA ALA A 123 7.42 6.12 11.15
C ALA A 123 7.21 4.61 11.41
N GLY A 124 8.24 3.78 11.22
CA GLY A 124 8.24 2.35 11.55
C GLY A 124 8.07 1.40 10.38
N ALA A 125 8.08 1.87 9.14
CA ALA A 125 8.12 1.01 7.97
C ALA A 125 9.54 0.42 7.77
N LYS A 126 9.62 -0.82 7.27
CA LYS A 126 10.93 -1.46 7.04
C LYS A 126 11.54 -1.08 5.68
N ARG A 127 10.72 -0.78 4.69
CA ARG A 127 11.13 -0.40 3.32
C ARG A 127 10.16 0.62 2.74
N VAL A 128 10.66 1.40 1.77
CA VAL A 128 9.85 2.33 0.97
C VAL A 128 10.09 2.08 -0.50
N VAL A 129 9.03 2.02 -1.29
CA VAL A 129 9.06 1.96 -2.74
C VAL A 129 8.39 3.23 -3.28
N ILE A 130 9.12 4.04 -4.02
CA ILE A 130 8.62 5.26 -4.62
C ILE A 130 8.10 4.94 -6.02
N SER A 131 6.85 5.27 -6.31
CA SER A 131 6.17 4.95 -7.57
C SER A 131 6.43 5.96 -8.71
N ALA A 132 7.39 6.85 -8.53
CA ALA A 132 7.76 7.89 -9.49
C ALA A 132 9.29 7.97 -9.61
N PRO A 133 9.83 8.62 -10.65
CA PRO A 133 11.26 8.90 -10.72
C PRO A 133 11.72 9.65 -9.46
N ALA A 134 12.69 9.07 -8.77
CA ALA A 134 13.18 9.58 -7.51
C ALA A 134 14.51 10.32 -7.68
N THR A 135 14.79 11.26 -6.77
CA THR A 135 16.07 11.95 -6.66
C THR A 135 16.89 11.43 -5.48
N GLY A 136 18.21 11.54 -5.57
CA GLY A 136 19.15 11.01 -4.59
C GLY A 136 19.78 9.68 -5.03
N ASP A 137 20.63 9.12 -4.19
CA ASP A 137 21.26 7.81 -4.42
C ASP A 137 20.27 6.67 -4.08
N LEU A 138 19.43 6.34 -5.06
CA LEU A 138 18.41 5.30 -4.95
C LEU A 138 18.48 4.37 -6.17
N LYS A 139 18.31 3.06 -5.91
CA LYS A 139 18.17 2.09 -7.00
C LYS A 139 16.85 2.32 -7.73
N THR A 140 16.93 2.68 -9.01
CA THR A 140 15.77 2.73 -9.90
C THR A 140 15.59 1.37 -10.55
N VAL A 141 14.39 0.78 -10.38
CA VAL A 141 14.06 -0.54 -10.90
C VAL A 141 12.96 -0.40 -11.95
N VAL A 142 13.23 -0.95 -13.13
CA VAL A 142 12.25 -1.05 -14.22
C VAL A 142 11.96 -2.52 -14.48
N PHE A 143 10.68 -2.89 -14.39
CA PHE A 143 10.25 -4.28 -14.59
C PHE A 143 10.69 -4.81 -15.96
N ASN A 144 11.19 -6.03 -16.02
CA ASN A 144 11.78 -6.69 -17.19
C ASN A 144 13.03 -6.01 -17.79
N VAL A 145 13.61 -5.01 -17.13
CA VAL A 145 14.82 -4.35 -17.58
C VAL A 145 16.00 -4.60 -16.63
N ASN A 146 15.82 -4.29 -15.34
CA ASN A 146 16.90 -4.36 -14.35
C ASN A 146 16.44 -4.79 -12.93
N HIS A 147 15.32 -5.51 -12.85
CA HIS A 147 14.74 -5.99 -11.59
C HIS A 147 15.41 -7.26 -11.06
#